data_0fbe129b2ae275127635fcca75deefb3
#
_entry.id   0fbe129b2ae275127635fcca75deefb3
#
_cell.length_a   1.000
_cell.length_b   1.000
_cell.length_c   1.000
_cell.angle_alpha   90.00
_cell.angle_beta   90.00
_cell.angle_gamma   90.00
#
_symmetry.space_group_name_H-M   'P 1'
#
loop_
_entity.id
_entity.type
_entity.pdbx_description
1 polymer ?
#
loop_
_entity_poly.entity_id
_entity_poly.type
_entity_poly.pdbx_seq_one_letter_code
_entity_poly.pdbx_strand_id
1 'polypeptide(L)'
;MNVRLHGILPQGLGMHFMHHGNRIDLTLDTPVEVDVAEGETLTLTQDPTLTSKWKGLAALGIVITAPLQAALHFGDTKWDDVIPYRLGAVLRPTKDGSCTVQVTKSNKALHPPKLEITGDGVTLEASTCEPVPQVLHQAFFIHMCRVFGLLLWALVLFGALLYVAVTHQIYGAAAICAVVALALVLVCGYISMDSRKVLRRDLERLGQINNN
;
A
#
# COMPACT_ATOMS: atom_id res chain seq x y z
N MET A 1 -13.68 -30.63 12.99
CA MET A 1 -14.00 -30.41 11.56
C MET A 1 -12.76 -29.89 10.88
N ASN A 2 -12.33 -30.54 9.81
CA ASN A 2 -11.14 -30.10 9.07
C ASN A 2 -11.58 -29.20 7.92
N VAL A 3 -11.14 -27.93 7.96
CA VAL A 3 -11.46 -26.92 6.95
C VAL A 3 -10.20 -26.51 6.21
N ARG A 4 -10.23 -26.64 4.90
CA ARG A 4 -9.15 -26.20 4.01
C ARG A 4 -9.49 -24.82 3.45
N LEU A 5 -8.71 -23.80 3.85
CA LEU A 5 -8.88 -22.43 3.41
C LEU A 5 -7.90 -22.09 2.29
N HIS A 6 -8.42 -21.55 1.19
CA HIS A 6 -7.64 -21.06 0.07
C HIS A 6 -7.89 -19.56 -0.13
N GLY A 7 -6.83 -18.75 -0.20
CA GLY A 7 -6.92 -17.31 -0.38
C GLY A 7 -6.66 -16.90 -1.83
N ILE A 8 -7.59 -16.15 -2.46
CA ILE A 8 -7.37 -15.43 -3.71
C ILE A 8 -7.37 -13.94 -3.38
N LEU A 9 -6.17 -13.41 -3.13
CA LEU A 9 -6.00 -12.04 -2.63
C LEU A 9 -5.27 -11.19 -3.66
N PRO A 10 -5.61 -9.90 -3.82
CA PRO A 10 -4.84 -8.97 -4.62
C PRO A 10 -3.39 -8.86 -4.12
N GLN A 11 -2.48 -8.54 -5.01
CA GLN A 11 -1.07 -8.38 -4.67
C GLN A 11 -0.88 -7.33 -3.56
N GLY A 12 -0.13 -7.66 -2.54
CA GLY A 12 0.11 -6.79 -1.38
C GLY A 12 -0.97 -6.81 -0.30
N LEU A 13 -2.05 -7.59 -0.47
CA LEU A 13 -3.06 -7.81 0.53
C LEU A 13 -2.80 -9.14 1.24
N GLY A 14 -2.61 -9.12 2.57
CA GLY A 14 -2.53 -10.31 3.40
C GLY A 14 -3.74 -10.41 4.32
N MET A 15 -4.33 -11.58 4.43
CA MET A 15 -5.34 -11.89 5.45
C MET A 15 -4.78 -12.90 6.42
N HIS A 16 -5.18 -12.81 7.67
CA HIS A 16 -4.78 -13.75 8.70
C HIS A 16 -5.97 -14.07 9.62
N PHE A 17 -5.86 -15.14 10.34
CA PHE A 17 -6.77 -15.48 11.44
C PHE A 17 -6.00 -15.99 12.65
N MET A 18 -6.61 -15.89 13.81
CA MET A 18 -6.07 -16.43 15.05
C MET A 18 -6.73 -17.79 15.30
N HIS A 19 -5.90 -18.83 15.49
CA HIS A 19 -6.37 -20.16 15.86
C HIS A 19 -5.52 -20.70 17.00
N HIS A 20 -6.16 -21.06 18.10
CA HIS A 20 -5.49 -21.50 19.34
C HIS A 20 -4.34 -20.57 19.81
N GLY A 21 -4.52 -19.26 19.65
CA GLY A 21 -3.51 -18.25 20.03
C GLY A 21 -2.38 -18.06 19.01
N ASN A 22 -2.35 -18.84 17.93
CA ASN A 22 -1.39 -18.69 16.84
C ASN A 22 -1.97 -17.91 15.69
N ARG A 23 -1.17 -16.98 15.15
CA ARG A 23 -1.51 -16.28 13.92
C ARG A 23 -1.19 -17.17 12.73
N ILE A 24 -2.17 -17.36 11.86
CA ILE A 24 -2.04 -18.12 10.62
C ILE A 24 -2.34 -17.16 9.46
N ASP A 25 -1.37 -16.96 8.59
CA ASP A 25 -1.51 -16.07 7.43
C ASP A 25 -2.05 -16.84 6.22
N LEU A 26 -3.08 -16.27 5.58
CA LEU A 26 -3.65 -16.79 4.34
C LEU A 26 -2.80 -16.26 3.18
N THR A 27 -2.18 -17.17 2.43
CA THR A 27 -1.36 -16.84 1.27
C THR A 27 -2.03 -17.31 -0.03
N LEU A 28 -1.63 -16.71 -1.16
CA LEU A 28 -2.19 -17.02 -2.49
C LEU A 28 -1.93 -18.47 -2.93
N ASP A 29 -0.79 -19.05 -2.54
CA ASP A 29 -0.27 -20.26 -3.18
C ASP A 29 -0.45 -21.52 -2.35
N THR A 30 -0.68 -21.38 -1.06
CA THR A 30 -0.77 -22.54 -0.16
C THR A 30 -2.09 -22.53 0.61
N PRO A 31 -2.93 -23.56 0.39
CA PRO A 31 -4.11 -23.73 1.22
C PRO A 31 -3.70 -24.06 2.66
N VAL A 32 -4.42 -23.50 3.61
CA VAL A 32 -4.21 -23.72 5.03
C VAL A 32 -5.28 -24.67 5.54
N GLU A 33 -4.87 -25.77 6.16
CA GLU A 33 -5.77 -26.71 6.82
C GLU A 33 -5.87 -26.39 8.30
N VAL A 34 -7.11 -26.28 8.78
CA VAL A 34 -7.43 -25.90 10.16
C VAL A 34 -8.40 -26.89 10.74
N ASP A 35 -8.06 -27.43 11.91
CA ASP A 35 -8.99 -28.27 12.65
C ASP A 35 -9.78 -27.40 13.63
N VAL A 36 -11.08 -27.27 13.37
CA VAL A 36 -11.98 -26.38 14.10
C VAL A 36 -12.97 -27.20 14.91
N ALA A 37 -13.14 -26.86 16.19
CA ALA A 37 -14.13 -27.51 17.05
C ALA A 37 -15.56 -27.21 16.56
N GLU A 38 -16.50 -28.09 16.89
CA GLU A 38 -17.90 -27.90 16.55
C GLU A 38 -18.46 -26.64 17.23
N GLY A 39 -19.03 -25.72 16.43
CA GLY A 39 -19.56 -24.45 16.91
C GLY A 39 -18.54 -23.32 17.05
N GLU A 40 -17.26 -23.59 16.84
CA GLU A 40 -16.22 -22.54 16.81
C GLU A 40 -16.29 -21.74 15.50
N THR A 41 -15.98 -20.45 15.57
CA THR A 41 -15.93 -19.56 14.41
C THR A 41 -14.49 -19.12 14.11
N LEU A 42 -14.17 -19.01 12.84
CA LEU A 42 -12.89 -18.48 12.36
C LEU A 42 -13.05 -17.00 12.01
N THR A 43 -12.33 -16.13 12.68
CA THR A 43 -12.33 -14.70 12.38
C THR A 43 -11.12 -14.35 11.52
N LEU A 44 -11.38 -14.09 10.24
CA LEU A 44 -10.41 -13.59 9.29
C LEU A 44 -10.28 -12.07 9.43
N THR A 45 -9.06 -11.57 9.48
CA THR A 45 -8.78 -10.14 9.55
C THR A 45 -7.66 -9.78 8.59
N GLN A 46 -7.76 -8.61 8.01
CA GLN A 46 -6.70 -8.01 7.22
C GLN A 46 -6.06 -6.88 8.03
N ASP A 47 -4.72 -6.89 8.12
CA ASP A 47 -3.97 -5.75 8.62
C ASP A 47 -3.61 -4.81 7.45
N PRO A 48 -4.30 -3.68 7.30
CA PRO A 48 -4.01 -2.75 6.21
C PRO A 48 -2.73 -1.96 6.45
N THR A 49 -2.12 -2.09 7.61
CA THR A 49 -0.98 -1.27 8.01
C THR A 49 0.34 -1.96 7.70
N LEU A 50 1.15 -1.31 6.88
CA LEU A 50 2.60 -1.52 6.85
C LEU A 50 3.17 -1.11 8.22
N THR A 51 2.96 -1.93 9.25
CA THR A 51 3.53 -1.73 10.59
C THR A 51 5.00 -2.10 10.60
N SER A 52 5.80 -1.32 9.89
CA SER A 52 7.24 -1.43 10.04
C SER A 52 7.66 -0.74 11.33
N LYS A 53 8.20 -1.49 12.28
CA LYS A 53 8.89 -0.97 13.46
C LYS A 53 10.07 -0.05 13.07
N TRP A 54 10.51 -0.11 11.82
CA TRP A 54 11.67 0.57 11.24
C TRP A 54 11.28 1.68 10.26
N LYS A 55 10.24 2.47 10.57
CA LYS A 55 9.75 3.52 9.66
C LYS A 55 10.86 4.46 9.16
N GLY A 56 11.80 4.84 10.03
CA GLY A 56 12.92 5.69 9.65
C GLY A 56 13.91 5.04 8.68
N LEU A 57 14.29 3.78 8.92
CA LEU A 57 15.19 3.04 8.03
C LEU A 57 14.52 2.73 6.69
N ALA A 58 13.21 2.41 6.70
CA ALA A 58 12.45 2.22 5.48
C ALA A 58 12.37 3.51 4.66
N ALA A 59 12.13 4.66 5.30
CA ALA A 59 12.14 5.97 4.64
C ALA A 59 13.52 6.28 4.02
N LEU A 60 14.60 6.03 4.75
CA LEU A 60 15.96 6.21 4.23
C LEU A 60 16.23 5.29 3.02
N GLY A 61 15.84 4.02 3.11
CA GLY A 61 15.93 3.07 2.00
C GLY A 61 15.18 3.57 0.76
N ILE A 62 13.96 4.09 0.92
CA ILE A 62 13.16 4.65 -0.17
C ILE A 62 13.87 5.86 -0.80
N VAL A 63 14.42 6.77 0.00
CA VAL A 63 15.16 7.95 -0.49
C VAL A 63 16.40 7.54 -1.29
N ILE A 64 17.18 6.57 -0.80
CA ILE A 64 18.38 6.09 -1.47
C ILE A 64 18.04 5.40 -2.79
N THR A 65 16.99 4.59 -2.83
CA THR A 65 16.58 3.82 -4.01
C THR A 65 15.60 4.58 -4.93
N ALA A 66 15.26 5.83 -4.60
CA ALA A 66 14.28 6.63 -5.34
C ALA A 66 14.52 6.69 -6.86
N PRO A 67 15.74 6.86 -7.39
CA PRO A 67 15.98 6.86 -8.83
C PRO A 67 15.64 5.52 -9.49
N LEU A 68 16.00 4.42 -8.85
CA LEU A 68 15.69 3.08 -9.35
C LEU A 68 14.18 2.81 -9.32
N GLN A 69 13.53 3.17 -8.23
CA GLN A 69 12.07 3.03 -8.11
C GLN A 69 11.33 3.89 -9.14
N ALA A 70 11.77 5.11 -9.40
CA ALA A 70 11.18 5.96 -10.43
C ALA A 70 11.33 5.36 -11.83
N ALA A 71 12.48 4.73 -12.14
CA ALA A 71 12.70 4.07 -13.42
C ALA A 71 11.80 2.82 -13.61
N LEU A 72 11.55 2.08 -12.53
CA LEU A 72 10.73 0.86 -12.56
C LEU A 72 9.21 1.15 -12.55
N HIS A 73 8.79 2.23 -11.91
CA HIS A 73 7.38 2.60 -11.72
C HIS A 73 7.01 3.89 -12.47
N PHE A 74 7.62 4.09 -13.63
CA PHE A 74 7.33 5.25 -14.47
C PHE A 74 5.92 5.14 -15.05
N GLY A 75 5.01 5.97 -14.57
CA GLY A 75 3.61 6.00 -15.00
C GLY A 75 2.60 5.46 -13.99
N ASP A 76 3.04 4.87 -12.89
CA ASP A 76 2.12 4.47 -11.82
C ASP A 76 1.45 5.69 -11.18
N THR A 77 0.16 5.63 -11.05
CA THR A 77 -0.63 6.64 -10.37
C THR A 77 -0.34 6.64 -8.86
N LYS A 78 -0.53 7.75 -8.20
CA LYS A 78 0.04 8.08 -6.87
C LYS A 78 -0.17 7.03 -5.80
N TRP A 79 -1.32 6.31 -5.77
CA TRP A 79 -1.65 5.25 -4.82
C TRP A 79 -2.87 4.41 -5.23
N ASP A 80 -3.05 4.16 -6.52
CA ASP A 80 -4.18 3.38 -7.03
C ASP A 80 -4.19 1.93 -6.52
N ASP A 81 -3.03 1.42 -6.10
CA ASP A 81 -2.89 0.07 -5.55
C ASP A 81 -3.20 -0.03 -4.06
N VAL A 82 -3.39 1.09 -3.40
CA VAL A 82 -3.65 1.11 -1.97
C VAL A 82 -5.12 0.84 -1.68
N ILE A 83 -5.37 -0.16 -0.83
CA ILE A 83 -6.72 -0.49 -0.35
C ILE A 83 -6.85 0.09 1.08
N PRO A 84 -7.52 1.26 1.24
CA PRO A 84 -7.62 1.93 2.53
C PRO A 84 -8.77 1.37 3.39
N TYR A 85 -8.94 0.06 3.38
CA TYR A 85 -9.98 -0.64 4.13
C TYR A 85 -9.40 -1.78 4.93
N ARG A 86 -9.95 -1.99 6.12
CA ARG A 86 -9.75 -3.21 6.90
C ARG A 86 -10.91 -4.14 6.61
N LEU A 87 -10.60 -5.32 6.10
CA LEU A 87 -11.57 -6.37 5.87
C LEU A 87 -11.58 -7.33 7.06
N GLY A 88 -12.76 -7.72 7.45
CA GLY A 88 -12.98 -8.78 8.41
C GLY A 88 -14.07 -9.74 7.91
N ALA A 89 -13.94 -11.02 8.24
CA ALA A 89 -14.96 -12.01 7.98
C ALA A 89 -15.05 -13.00 9.15
N VAL A 90 -16.26 -13.34 9.55
CA VAL A 90 -16.51 -14.41 10.51
C VAL A 90 -17.08 -15.60 9.75
N LEU A 91 -16.32 -16.69 9.78
CA LEU A 91 -16.66 -17.94 9.12
C LEU A 91 -17.10 -18.96 10.15
N ARG A 92 -18.22 -19.62 9.87
CA ARG A 92 -18.68 -20.77 10.66
C ARG A 92 -18.51 -22.05 9.86
N PRO A 93 -17.61 -22.96 10.27
CA PRO A 93 -17.56 -24.30 9.74
C PRO A 93 -18.85 -25.08 10.04
N THR A 94 -19.37 -25.79 9.04
CA THR A 94 -20.58 -26.61 9.18
C THR A 94 -20.33 -28.09 8.94
N LYS A 95 -19.30 -28.41 8.18
CA LYS A 95 -18.82 -29.78 7.89
C LYS A 95 -17.37 -29.72 7.42
N ASP A 96 -16.73 -30.87 7.33
CA ASP A 96 -15.42 -30.96 6.66
C ASP A 96 -15.55 -30.51 5.21
N GLY A 97 -14.62 -29.67 4.77
CA GLY A 97 -14.69 -29.15 3.41
C GLY A 97 -13.60 -28.14 3.06
N SER A 98 -13.71 -27.58 1.86
CA SER A 98 -12.80 -26.55 1.36
C SER A 98 -13.53 -25.26 1.08
N CYS A 99 -12.91 -24.14 1.42
CA CYS A 99 -13.44 -22.80 1.23
C CYS A 99 -12.41 -21.91 0.57
N THR A 100 -12.85 -21.15 -0.43
CA THR A 100 -12.04 -20.14 -1.10
C THR A 100 -12.51 -18.76 -0.66
N VAL A 101 -11.57 -18.00 -0.11
CA VAL A 101 -11.75 -16.61 0.29
C VAL A 101 -11.17 -15.73 -0.80
N GLN A 102 -12.04 -15.05 -1.53
CA GLN A 102 -11.63 -14.18 -2.64
C GLN A 102 -11.89 -12.72 -2.28
N VAL A 103 -10.86 -11.88 -2.45
CA VAL A 103 -10.99 -10.43 -2.34
C VAL A 103 -10.80 -9.82 -3.72
N THR A 104 -11.81 -9.10 -4.18
CA THR A 104 -11.79 -8.43 -5.48
C THR A 104 -11.66 -6.92 -5.28
N LYS A 105 -10.58 -6.34 -5.80
CA LYS A 105 -10.38 -4.88 -5.81
C LYS A 105 -11.38 -4.23 -6.76
N SER A 106 -12.00 -3.14 -6.33
CA SER A 106 -12.82 -2.32 -7.22
C SER A 106 -11.95 -1.58 -8.24
N ASN A 107 -12.42 -1.47 -9.47
CA ASN A 107 -11.76 -0.67 -10.52
C ASN A 107 -11.83 0.84 -10.26
N LYS A 108 -12.62 1.26 -9.27
CA LYS A 108 -12.69 2.67 -8.85
C LYS A 108 -11.86 2.88 -7.61
N ALA A 109 -10.98 3.86 -7.65
CA ALA A 109 -10.17 4.25 -6.49
C ALA A 109 -11.06 4.53 -5.26
N LEU A 110 -10.61 4.09 -4.10
CA LEU A 110 -11.28 4.27 -2.81
C LEU A 110 -12.65 3.58 -2.64
N HIS A 111 -13.09 2.76 -3.58
CA HIS A 111 -14.26 1.93 -3.32
C HIS A 111 -13.92 0.72 -2.46
N PRO A 112 -14.85 0.31 -1.56
CA PRO A 112 -14.65 -0.86 -0.73
C PRO A 112 -14.43 -2.10 -1.61
N PRO A 113 -13.43 -2.93 -1.30
CA PRO A 113 -13.23 -4.20 -1.98
C PRO A 113 -14.38 -5.15 -1.64
N LYS A 114 -14.68 -6.05 -2.56
CA LYS A 114 -15.66 -7.12 -2.32
C LYS A 114 -14.95 -8.34 -1.76
N LEU A 115 -15.49 -8.86 -0.67
CA LEU A 115 -15.11 -10.14 -0.10
C LEU A 115 -16.14 -11.18 -0.52
N GLU A 116 -15.72 -12.22 -1.22
CA GLU A 116 -16.55 -13.33 -1.65
C GLU A 116 -15.99 -14.62 -1.06
N ILE A 117 -16.89 -15.46 -0.55
CA ILE A 117 -16.53 -16.73 0.04
C ILE A 117 -17.31 -17.81 -0.70
N THR A 118 -16.56 -18.72 -1.31
CA THR A 118 -17.13 -19.81 -2.10
C THR A 118 -16.55 -21.14 -1.61
N GLY A 119 -17.37 -22.18 -1.61
CA GLY A 119 -16.96 -23.53 -1.22
C GLY A 119 -17.97 -24.22 -0.34
N ASP A 120 -17.67 -25.47 0.01
CA ASP A 120 -18.49 -26.33 0.85
C ASP A 120 -17.94 -26.39 2.27
N GLY A 121 -18.85 -26.50 3.25
CA GLY A 121 -18.47 -26.75 4.63
C GLY A 121 -18.22 -25.51 5.48
N VAL A 122 -18.35 -24.31 4.91
CA VAL A 122 -18.19 -23.04 5.64
C VAL A 122 -19.26 -22.06 5.23
N THR A 123 -19.87 -21.37 6.21
CA THR A 123 -20.82 -20.29 5.98
C THR A 123 -20.24 -18.96 6.46
N LEU A 124 -20.49 -17.89 5.70
CA LEU A 124 -20.14 -16.53 6.10
C LEU A 124 -21.24 -16.01 7.06
N GLU A 125 -20.89 -15.76 8.32
CA GLU A 125 -21.83 -15.20 9.31
C GLU A 125 -21.83 -13.67 9.25
N ALA A 126 -20.67 -13.06 9.15
CA ALA A 126 -20.53 -11.61 9.12
C ALA A 126 -19.34 -11.20 8.28
N SER A 127 -19.46 -10.07 7.60
CA SER A 127 -18.33 -9.40 6.94
C SER A 127 -18.30 -7.94 7.36
N THR A 128 -17.10 -7.44 7.65
CA THR A 128 -16.87 -6.04 7.98
C THR A 128 -15.89 -5.43 6.98
N CYS A 129 -16.16 -4.18 6.63
CA CYS A 129 -15.27 -3.41 5.74
C CYS A 129 -15.18 -2.00 6.32
N GLU A 130 -14.13 -1.73 7.07
CA GLU A 130 -13.92 -0.46 7.76
C GLU A 130 -12.89 0.39 7.04
N PRO A 131 -13.15 1.68 6.75
CA PRO A 131 -12.16 2.57 6.17
C PRO A 131 -11.05 2.87 7.18
N VAL A 132 -9.80 2.81 6.73
CA VAL A 132 -8.60 3.08 7.53
C VAL A 132 -7.83 4.26 6.92
N PRO A 133 -8.14 5.51 7.30
CA PRO A 133 -7.50 6.71 6.75
C PRO A 133 -5.97 6.74 6.90
N GLN A 134 -5.45 6.07 7.93
CA GLN A 134 -4.01 5.98 8.20
C GLN A 134 -3.23 5.35 7.05
N VAL A 135 -3.84 4.45 6.28
CA VAL A 135 -3.21 3.80 5.11
C VAL A 135 -2.93 4.83 4.02
N LEU A 136 -3.83 5.77 3.78
CA LEU A 136 -3.61 6.87 2.83
C LEU A 136 -2.50 7.81 3.30
N HIS A 137 -2.43 8.11 4.60
CA HIS A 137 -1.32 8.91 5.15
C HIS A 137 0.03 8.22 4.97
N GLN A 138 0.08 6.89 5.14
CA GLN A 138 1.30 6.12 4.93
C GLN A 138 1.71 6.10 3.46
N ALA A 139 0.76 5.86 2.55
CA ALA A 139 1.00 5.90 1.11
C ALA A 139 1.51 7.29 0.66
N PHE A 140 0.89 8.36 1.17
CA PHE A 140 1.36 9.72 0.96
C PHE A 140 2.78 9.93 1.47
N PHE A 141 3.09 9.47 2.69
CA PHE A 141 4.44 9.58 3.25
C PHE A 141 5.47 8.87 2.37
N ILE A 142 5.20 7.64 1.92
CA ILE A 142 6.07 6.89 1.02
C ILE A 142 6.27 7.64 -0.29
N HIS A 143 5.19 8.16 -0.87
CA HIS A 143 5.26 8.96 -2.10
C HIS A 143 6.12 10.22 -1.90
N MET A 144 5.98 10.93 -0.79
CA MET A 144 6.81 12.09 -0.47
C MET A 144 8.29 11.71 -0.31
N CYS A 145 8.60 10.61 0.35
CA CYS A 145 9.98 10.12 0.46
C CYS A 145 10.60 9.84 -0.91
N ARG A 146 9.83 9.29 -1.87
CA ARG A 146 10.29 9.09 -3.25
C ARG A 146 10.57 10.41 -3.96
N VAL A 147 9.62 11.37 -3.88
CA VAL A 147 9.78 12.71 -4.50
C VAL A 147 10.99 13.44 -3.94
N PHE A 148 11.15 13.47 -2.61
CA PHE A 148 12.30 14.10 -1.98
C PHE A 148 13.62 13.35 -2.27
N GLY A 149 13.58 12.02 -2.35
CA GLY A 149 14.74 11.21 -2.74
C GLY A 149 15.23 11.54 -4.14
N LEU A 150 14.32 11.62 -5.10
CA LEU A 150 14.65 12.03 -6.47
C LEU A 150 15.23 13.44 -6.53
N LEU A 151 14.62 14.39 -5.79
CA LEU A 151 15.12 15.76 -5.72
C LEU A 151 16.55 15.79 -5.13
N LEU A 152 16.79 15.07 -4.04
CA LEU A 152 18.11 15.00 -3.41
C LEU A 152 19.16 14.48 -4.37
N TRP A 153 18.90 13.37 -5.07
CA TRP A 153 19.81 12.80 -6.06
C TRP A 153 20.06 13.75 -7.23
N ALA A 154 19.02 14.42 -7.71
CA ALA A 154 19.16 15.42 -8.76
C ALA A 154 20.01 16.61 -8.30
N LEU A 155 19.80 17.12 -7.09
CA LEU A 155 20.61 18.22 -6.54
C LEU A 155 22.07 17.83 -6.34
N VAL A 156 22.36 16.60 -5.90
CA VAL A 156 23.74 16.09 -5.80
C VAL A 156 24.39 16.05 -7.18
N LEU A 157 23.70 15.49 -8.20
CA LEU A 157 24.20 15.39 -9.55
C LEU A 157 24.47 16.77 -10.17
N PHE A 158 23.47 17.65 -10.16
CA PHE A 158 23.60 19.00 -10.74
C PHE A 158 24.55 19.88 -9.93
N GLY A 159 24.65 19.69 -8.61
CA GLY A 159 25.64 20.36 -7.77
C GLY A 159 27.07 19.96 -8.13
N ALA A 160 27.31 18.67 -8.36
CA ALA A 160 28.63 18.20 -8.83
C ALA A 160 28.96 18.75 -10.22
N LEU A 161 28.01 18.73 -11.16
CA LEU A 161 28.19 19.30 -12.50
C LEU A 161 28.45 20.80 -12.44
N LEU A 162 27.74 21.53 -11.59
CA LEU A 162 27.95 22.97 -11.36
C LEU A 162 29.33 23.24 -10.82
N TYR A 163 29.78 22.47 -9.83
CA TYR A 163 31.14 22.60 -9.29
C TYR A 163 32.22 22.42 -10.37
N VAL A 164 32.10 21.37 -11.21
CA VAL A 164 33.02 21.11 -12.32
C VAL A 164 32.97 22.26 -13.34
N ALA A 165 31.76 22.72 -13.71
CA ALA A 165 31.60 23.81 -14.68
C ALA A 165 32.24 25.12 -14.20
N VAL A 166 32.12 25.45 -12.92
CA VAL A 166 32.70 26.65 -12.31
C VAL A 166 34.24 26.53 -12.26
N THR A 167 34.78 25.38 -11.83
CA THR A 167 36.23 25.14 -11.75
C THR A 167 36.89 25.20 -13.11
N HIS A 168 36.23 24.75 -14.16
CA HIS A 168 36.72 24.83 -15.53
C HIS A 168 36.34 26.14 -16.28
N GLN A 169 35.78 27.11 -15.57
CA GLN A 169 35.34 28.41 -16.10
C GLN A 169 34.32 28.35 -17.26
N ILE A 170 33.52 27.25 -17.31
CA ILE A 170 32.46 27.06 -18.31
C ILE A 170 31.16 27.68 -17.79
N TYR A 171 31.09 28.99 -17.75
CA TYR A 171 29.98 29.74 -17.13
C TYR A 171 28.62 29.47 -17.77
N GLY A 172 28.58 29.20 -19.09
CA GLY A 172 27.34 28.82 -19.77
C GLY A 172 26.76 27.49 -19.25
N ALA A 173 27.58 26.47 -19.04
CA ALA A 173 27.18 25.20 -18.46
C ALA A 173 26.75 25.37 -16.99
N ALA A 174 27.47 26.19 -16.23
CA ALA A 174 27.12 26.48 -14.84
C ALA A 174 25.72 27.13 -14.74
N ALA A 175 25.39 28.09 -15.60
CA ALA A 175 24.08 28.74 -15.65
C ALA A 175 22.98 27.74 -15.99
N ILE A 176 23.18 26.85 -16.96
CA ILE A 176 22.22 25.81 -17.34
C ILE A 176 21.98 24.87 -16.16
N CYS A 177 23.04 24.38 -15.48
CA CYS A 177 22.90 23.51 -14.30
C CYS A 177 22.10 24.16 -13.19
N ALA A 178 22.33 25.45 -12.90
CA ALA A 178 21.61 26.20 -11.90
C ALA A 178 20.12 26.36 -12.25
N VAL A 179 19.80 26.67 -13.50
CA VAL A 179 18.41 26.79 -13.97
C VAL A 179 17.67 25.47 -13.90
N VAL A 180 18.31 24.35 -14.32
CA VAL A 180 17.71 23.01 -14.25
C VAL A 180 17.48 22.61 -12.79
N ALA A 181 18.44 22.84 -11.90
CA ALA A 181 18.27 22.52 -10.47
C ALA A 181 17.10 23.32 -9.86
N LEU A 182 16.99 24.61 -10.18
CA LEU A 182 15.87 25.44 -9.72
C LEU A 182 14.52 24.93 -10.26
N ALA A 183 14.45 24.58 -11.55
CA ALA A 183 13.24 24.02 -12.16
C ALA A 183 12.80 22.72 -11.49
N LEU A 184 13.74 21.83 -11.16
CA LEU A 184 13.46 20.59 -10.44
C LEU A 184 12.89 20.85 -9.04
N VAL A 185 13.43 21.81 -8.30
CA VAL A 185 12.88 22.22 -6.99
C VAL A 185 11.43 22.71 -7.13
N LEU A 186 11.15 23.54 -8.12
CA LEU A 186 9.80 24.06 -8.37
C LEU A 186 8.82 22.93 -8.76
N VAL A 187 9.23 22.00 -9.64
CA VAL A 187 8.42 20.86 -10.04
C VAL A 187 8.12 19.95 -8.85
N CYS A 188 9.13 19.62 -8.02
CA CYS A 188 8.93 18.82 -6.82
C CYS A 188 8.02 19.53 -5.80
N GLY A 189 8.14 20.84 -5.66
CA GLY A 189 7.24 21.65 -4.85
C GLY A 189 5.80 21.57 -5.35
N TYR A 190 5.58 21.72 -6.64
CA TYR A 190 4.28 21.59 -7.28
C TYR A 190 3.67 20.19 -7.07
N ILE A 191 4.44 19.12 -7.32
CA ILE A 191 4.00 17.72 -7.10
C ILE A 191 3.60 17.51 -5.63
N SER A 192 4.38 18.06 -4.68
CA SER A 192 4.09 17.95 -3.26
C SER A 192 2.78 18.64 -2.88
N MET A 193 2.53 19.83 -3.42
CA MET A 193 1.29 20.57 -3.18
C MET A 193 0.08 19.85 -3.79
N ASP A 194 0.20 19.38 -5.02
CA ASP A 194 -0.86 18.64 -5.70
C ASP A 194 -1.20 17.34 -4.98
N SER A 195 -0.17 16.58 -4.56
CA SER A 195 -0.33 15.34 -3.79
C SER A 195 -1.06 15.57 -2.45
N ARG A 196 -0.79 16.69 -1.76
CA ARG A 196 -1.53 17.07 -0.54
C ARG A 196 -3.00 17.35 -0.81
N LYS A 197 -3.32 18.01 -1.94
CA LYS A 197 -4.72 18.26 -2.33
C LYS A 197 -5.46 16.98 -2.64
N VAL A 198 -4.81 16.05 -3.35
CA VAL A 198 -5.37 14.73 -3.65
C VAL A 198 -5.62 13.96 -2.35
N LEU A 199 -4.63 13.88 -1.44
CA LEU A 199 -4.79 13.22 -0.15
C LEU A 199 -5.99 13.76 0.63
N ARG A 200 -6.13 15.09 0.73
CA ARG A 200 -7.26 15.72 1.43
C ARG A 200 -8.60 15.32 0.81
N ARG A 201 -8.71 15.38 -0.51
CA ARG A 201 -9.92 14.96 -1.23
C ARG A 201 -10.28 13.50 -1.00
N ASP A 202 -9.27 12.64 -0.98
CA ASP A 202 -9.47 11.21 -0.80
C ASP A 202 -9.87 10.87 0.64
N LEU A 203 -9.34 11.58 1.63
CA LEU A 203 -9.76 11.46 3.02
C LEU A 203 -11.21 11.95 3.24
N GLU A 204 -11.61 13.05 2.59
CA GLU A 204 -12.99 13.54 2.62
C GLU A 204 -13.96 12.52 2.01
N ARG A 205 -13.59 11.88 0.89
CA ARG A 205 -14.39 10.82 0.27
C ARG A 205 -14.54 9.60 1.15
N LEU A 206 -13.46 9.15 1.79
CA LEU A 206 -13.53 8.03 2.74
C LEU A 206 -14.44 8.35 3.93
N GLY A 207 -14.39 9.56 4.45
CA GLY A 207 -15.27 10.02 5.53
C GLY A 207 -16.75 10.04 5.12
N GLN A 208 -17.06 10.39 3.87
CA GLN A 208 -18.44 10.37 3.35
C GLN A 208 -18.99 8.96 3.17
N ILE A 209 -18.17 8.01 2.73
CA ILE A 209 -18.57 6.60 2.56
C ILE A 209 -18.93 5.96 3.91
N ASN A 210 -18.27 6.37 5.00
CA ASN A 210 -18.52 5.83 6.33
C ASN A 210 -19.79 6.38 7.00
N ASN A 211 -20.36 7.48 6.48
CA ASN A 211 -21.55 8.13 7.05
C ASN A 211 -22.85 7.78 6.29
N ASN A 212 -22.80 6.97 5.25
CA ASN A 212 -23.93 6.44 4.49
C ASN A 212 -24.05 4.93 4.69
#